data_1f41434b29ac86d7e2412fab6a8d127a
#
_entry.id   1f41434b29ac86d7e2412fab6a8d127a
#
_cell.length_a   1.000
_cell.length_b   1.000
_cell.length_c   1.000
_cell.angle_alpha   90.00
_cell.angle_beta   90.00
_cell.angle_gamma   90.00
#
_symmetry.space_group_name_H-M   'P 1'
#
loop_
_entity.id
_entity.type
_entity.pdbx_description
1 polymer ?
#
loop_
_entity_poly.entity_id
_entity_poly.type
_entity_poly.pdbx_seq_one_letter_code
_entity_poly.pdbx_strand_id
1 'polypeptide(L)' 'VAATQINSQQADALTPRQVITVSGAANLSDAEKMLADKTAKAGARYYKIIAIVGNNKLHASAMTYQ' A
#
# COMPACT_ATOMS: atom_id res chain seq x y z
N VAL A 1 6.60 -2.08 -13.67
CA VAL A 1 6.65 -0.73 -13.10
C VAL A 1 6.01 -0.76 -11.73
N ALA A 2 6.66 -0.16 -10.75
CA ALA A 2 6.15 -0.14 -9.38
C ALA A 2 4.93 0.78 -9.27
N ALA A 3 4.02 0.43 -8.37
CA ALA A 3 2.86 1.27 -8.09
C ALA A 3 3.29 2.56 -7.38
N THR A 4 2.49 3.59 -7.51
CA THR A 4 2.76 4.89 -6.94
C THR A 4 1.90 5.13 -5.70
N GLN A 5 2.52 5.60 -4.63
CA GLN A 5 1.80 5.97 -3.43
C GLN A 5 1.08 7.31 -3.64
N ILE A 6 -0.17 7.39 -3.19
CA ILE A 6 -0.96 8.59 -3.31
C ILE A 6 -1.52 9.00 -1.95
N ASN A 7 -1.99 10.23 -1.86
CA ASN A 7 -2.61 10.74 -0.64
C ASN A 7 -4.14 10.70 -0.76
N SER A 8 -4.84 11.13 0.31
CA SER A 8 -6.29 11.07 0.35
C SER A 8 -6.96 11.91 -0.74
N GLN A 9 -6.39 13.08 -1.06
CA GLN A 9 -6.95 13.95 -2.08
C GLN A 9 -6.84 13.32 -3.47
N GLN A 10 -5.71 12.69 -3.76
CA GLN A 10 -5.54 12.00 -5.03
C GLN A 10 -6.43 10.77 -5.10
N ALA A 11 -6.59 10.07 -3.98
CA ALA A 11 -7.42 8.87 -3.93
C ALA A 11 -8.90 9.18 -4.20
N ASP A 12 -9.37 10.37 -3.84
CA ASP A 12 -10.76 10.75 -4.07
C ASP A 12 -11.13 10.79 -5.55
N ALA A 13 -10.15 11.03 -6.41
CA ALA A 13 -10.37 11.07 -7.85
C ALA A 13 -10.26 9.69 -8.51
N LEU A 14 -9.92 8.66 -7.75
CA LEU A 14 -9.65 7.33 -8.27
C LEU A 14 -10.67 6.34 -7.71
N THR A 15 -10.82 5.22 -8.42
CA THR A 15 -11.73 4.16 -7.99
C THR A 15 -10.98 3.17 -7.10
N PRO A 16 -11.43 2.95 -5.85
CA PRO A 16 -10.82 1.94 -4.99
C PRO A 16 -11.08 0.54 -5.53
N ARG A 17 -10.11 -0.33 -5.43
CA ARG A 17 -10.23 -1.70 -5.92
C ARG A 17 -10.28 -2.69 -4.77
N GLN A 18 -9.19 -2.84 -4.04
CA GLN A 18 -9.13 -3.80 -2.94
C GLN A 18 -8.14 -3.34 -1.89
N VAL A 19 -8.30 -3.87 -0.71
CA VAL A 19 -7.34 -3.65 0.38
C VAL A 19 -6.30 -4.76 0.33
N ILE A 20 -5.03 -4.37 0.40
CA ILE A 20 -3.94 -5.33 0.52
C ILE A 20 -3.26 -5.14 1.86
N THR A 21 -2.69 -6.23 2.38
CA THR A 21 -2.02 -6.22 3.67
C THR A 21 -0.68 -6.91 3.53
N VAL A 22 0.33 -6.34 4.18
CA VAL A 22 1.65 -6.96 4.27
C VAL A 22 2.06 -7.06 5.73
N SER A 23 2.95 -8.02 6.02
CA SER A 23 3.44 -8.21 7.37
C SER A 23 4.90 -8.62 7.34
N GLY A 24 5.56 -8.53 8.50
CA GLY A 24 6.95 -8.92 8.60
C GLY A 24 7.93 -7.88 8.08
N ALA A 25 7.49 -6.64 7.88
CA ALA A 25 8.37 -5.57 7.46
C ALA A 25 9.32 -5.16 8.60
N ALA A 26 10.57 -4.97 8.29
CA ALA A 26 11.57 -4.59 9.29
C ALA A 26 11.45 -3.11 9.69
N ASN A 27 10.99 -2.28 8.75
CA ASN A 27 10.81 -0.85 8.98
C ASN A 27 9.77 -0.30 8.01
N LEU A 28 9.50 0.99 8.11
CA LEU A 28 8.50 1.64 7.28
C LEU A 28 8.84 1.57 5.80
N SER A 29 10.11 1.75 5.45
CA SER A 29 10.54 1.68 4.06
C SER A 29 10.28 0.29 3.48
N ASP A 30 10.55 -0.76 4.24
CA ASP A 30 10.26 -2.12 3.83
C ASP A 30 8.77 -2.33 3.60
N ALA A 31 7.95 -1.82 4.54
CA ALA A 31 6.49 -1.94 4.41
C ALA A 31 5.99 -1.27 3.14
N GLU A 32 6.51 -0.09 2.83
CA GLU A 32 6.13 0.62 1.61
C GLU A 32 6.52 -0.14 0.36
N LYS A 33 7.73 -0.71 0.35
CA LYS A 33 8.17 -1.51 -0.80
C LYS A 33 7.31 -2.73 -1.00
N MET A 34 6.96 -3.41 0.09
CA MET A 34 6.10 -4.59 0.03
C MET A 34 4.72 -4.23 -0.48
N LEU A 35 4.16 -3.12 -0.02
CA LEU A 35 2.85 -2.65 -0.48
C LEU A 35 2.88 -2.28 -1.96
N ALA A 36 3.92 -1.57 -2.39
CA ALA A 36 4.06 -1.19 -3.79
C ALA A 36 4.17 -2.42 -4.69
N ASP A 37 4.96 -3.40 -4.28
CA ASP A 37 5.13 -4.63 -5.03
C ASP A 37 3.81 -5.40 -5.15
N LYS A 38 3.10 -5.55 -4.04
CA LYS A 38 1.81 -6.25 -4.06
C LYS A 38 0.78 -5.50 -4.91
N THR A 39 0.77 -4.18 -4.84
CA THR A 39 -0.14 -3.36 -5.64
C THR A 39 0.13 -3.56 -7.12
N ALA A 40 1.39 -3.56 -7.50
CA ALA A 40 1.76 -3.79 -8.90
C ALA A 40 1.35 -5.18 -9.37
N LYS A 41 1.55 -6.19 -8.52
CA LYS A 41 1.16 -7.56 -8.86
C LYS A 41 -0.35 -7.72 -8.97
N ALA A 42 -1.10 -6.92 -8.24
CA ALA A 42 -2.57 -6.93 -8.30
C ALA A 42 -3.11 -6.17 -9.52
N GLY A 43 -2.23 -5.55 -10.30
CA GLY A 43 -2.64 -4.82 -11.49
C GLY A 43 -3.10 -3.40 -11.23
N ALA A 44 -2.92 -2.90 -10.02
CA ALA A 44 -3.28 -1.53 -9.67
C ALA A 44 -2.10 -0.59 -9.90
N ARG A 45 -2.40 0.66 -10.18
CA ARG A 45 -1.36 1.66 -10.44
C ARG A 45 -1.03 2.50 -9.22
N TYR A 46 -1.97 2.61 -8.29
CA TYR A 46 -1.84 3.50 -7.15
C TYR A 46 -2.22 2.76 -5.88
N TYR A 47 -1.65 3.17 -4.79
CA TYR A 47 -2.03 2.65 -3.49
C TYR A 47 -1.95 3.77 -2.45
N LYS A 48 -2.78 3.65 -1.42
CA LYS A 48 -2.79 4.58 -0.31
C LYS A 48 -2.67 3.79 0.99
N ILE A 49 -1.67 4.11 1.79
CA ILE A 49 -1.47 3.45 3.07
C ILE A 49 -2.57 3.91 4.03
N ILE A 50 -3.33 2.96 4.57
CA ILE A 50 -4.43 3.26 5.48
C ILE A 50 -4.11 2.93 6.93
N ALA A 51 -3.17 2.02 7.17
CA ALA A 51 -2.77 1.68 8.53
C ALA A 51 -1.40 1.03 8.53
N ILE A 52 -0.60 1.36 9.54
CA ILE A 52 0.65 0.68 9.81
C ILE A 52 0.70 0.45 11.31
N VAL A 53 0.86 -0.80 11.72
CA VAL A 53 0.91 -1.18 13.14
C VAL A 53 2.00 -2.22 13.34
N GLY A 54 2.48 -2.34 14.58
CA GLY A 54 3.42 -3.39 14.93
C GLY A 54 4.44 -2.94 15.95
N ASN A 55 5.05 -3.90 16.63
CA ASN A 55 6.10 -3.65 17.61
C ASN A 55 7.47 -4.05 17.06
N ASN A 56 7.70 -5.35 16.90
CA ASN A 56 8.98 -5.84 16.38
C ASN A 56 8.98 -5.87 14.86
N LYS A 57 7.85 -6.26 14.26
CA LYS A 57 7.67 -6.29 12.82
C LYS A 57 6.42 -5.51 12.48
N LEU A 58 6.46 -4.78 11.38
CA LEU A 58 5.36 -3.92 10.97
C LEU A 58 4.35 -4.69 10.15
N HIS A 59 3.09 -4.37 10.38
CA HIS A 59 1.97 -4.81 9.55
C HIS A 59 1.39 -3.57 8.91
N ALA A 60 1.26 -3.57 7.61
CA ALA A 60 0.75 -2.41 6.88
C ALA A 60 -0.42 -2.81 6.01
N SER A 61 -1.40 -1.93 5.92
CA SER A 61 -2.55 -2.11 5.04
C SER A 61 -2.65 -0.92 4.11
N ALA A 62 -3.04 -1.19 2.88
CA ALA A 62 -3.23 -0.13 1.89
C ALA A 62 -4.42 -0.44 1.01
N MET A 63 -5.10 0.62 0.57
CA MET A 63 -6.15 0.51 -0.43
C MET A 63 -5.51 0.72 -1.80
N THR A 64 -5.81 -0.17 -2.74
CA THR A 64 -5.33 -0.03 -4.11
C THR A 64 -6.33 0.75 -4.95
N TYR A 65 -5.82 1.50 -5.90
CA TYR A 65 -6.62 2.35 -6.78
C TYR A 65 -6.18 2.17 -8.23
N GLN A 66 -7.09 2.49 -9.10
CA GLN A 66 -6.79 2.42 -10.52
C GLN A 66 -7.37 3.61 -11.27
#